data_54f064118765128a6c87001dada02708
#
_entry.id   54f064118765128a6c87001dada02708
#
_cell.length_a   1.000
_cell.length_b   1.000
_cell.length_c   1.000
_cell.angle_alpha   90.00
_cell.angle_beta   90.00
_cell.angle_gamma   90.00
#
_symmetry.space_group_name_H-M   'P 1'
#
loop_
_entity.id
_entity.type
_entity.pdbx_description
1 polymer ?
#
loop_
_entity_poly.entity_id
_entity_poly.type
_entity_poly.pdbx_seq_one_letter_code
_entity_poly.pdbx_strand_id
1 'polypeptide(L)'
;MPALNSALRRLTTPALLALALSTAGTSYADGVRTIKIATAAESKPLSWGAIGVEPQGYEPDVLKAINAKLPQYKFKMEGAADIAQETGLATGKYDMATGGYYKAPARLKQFLIPDSPIGASLMKIYSRKESPINEMKDLVGKNIVPVTAGGGVYKFVTQWQQAHPGEKVTVRASSAGVPYPDRLKEIQGGKYDALILPSNLGEQTVIDNQKLSIATSEPVAVNNTYVMIHKSEKNKALSEDVNKALKELKDDGTLDKLSRKWFGENVSKYMK
;
A
#
# COMPACT_ATOMS: atom_id res chain seq x y z
N MET A 1 57.43 34.76 -80.51
CA MET A 1 57.74 33.49 -81.15
C MET A 1 57.87 32.43 -80.05
N PRO A 2 57.48 31.22 -80.25
CA PRO A 2 56.13 30.67 -80.42
C PRO A 2 55.75 29.85 -79.14
N ALA A 3 54.51 29.75 -78.78
CA ALA A 3 53.54 28.69 -79.05
C ALA A 3 53.95 27.29 -78.65
N LEU A 4 53.12 26.64 -77.83
CA LEU A 4 52.44 25.35 -78.05
C LEU A 4 51.78 24.93 -76.71
N ASN A 5 50.46 24.95 -76.70
CA ASN A 5 49.54 23.80 -76.75
C ASN A 5 49.96 22.55 -75.96
N SER A 6 49.15 22.16 -74.97
CA SER A 6 48.37 20.92 -75.11
C SER A 6 47.55 20.56 -73.88
N ALA A 7 46.32 20.39 -74.18
CA ALA A 7 45.51 19.26 -73.88
C ALA A 7 44.99 19.08 -72.42
N LEU A 8 43.70 19.33 -72.33
CA LEU A 8 42.77 18.85 -71.37
C LEU A 8 42.87 17.34 -71.17
N ARG A 9 42.93 16.91 -69.93
CA ARG A 9 42.31 15.64 -69.49
C ARG A 9 41.39 15.88 -68.32
N ARG A 10 40.09 15.80 -68.59
CA ARG A 10 39.06 15.71 -67.59
C ARG A 10 39.12 14.35 -66.91
N LEU A 11 39.32 14.31 -65.62
CA LEU A 11 39.07 13.16 -64.80
C LEU A 11 37.89 13.51 -63.91
N THR A 12 36.74 12.87 -64.23
CA THR A 12 35.53 12.88 -63.47
C THR A 12 35.70 11.94 -62.27
N THR A 13 35.74 12.48 -61.08
CA THR A 13 35.67 11.74 -59.85
C THR A 13 34.19 11.69 -59.39
N PRO A 14 33.61 10.53 -59.18
CA PRO A 14 32.28 10.47 -58.59
C PRO A 14 32.35 10.83 -57.11
N ALA A 15 31.60 11.85 -56.72
CA ALA A 15 31.37 12.19 -55.33
C ALA A 15 30.50 11.13 -54.69
N LEU A 16 31.11 10.29 -53.84
CA LEU A 16 30.40 9.42 -52.91
C LEU A 16 29.78 10.30 -51.82
N LEU A 17 28.47 10.50 -51.91
CA LEU A 17 27.65 11.11 -50.87
C LEU A 17 27.48 10.07 -49.75
N ALA A 18 28.33 10.11 -48.73
CA ALA A 18 28.16 9.35 -47.52
C ALA A 18 26.99 9.96 -46.70
N LEU A 19 25.82 9.36 -46.83
CA LEU A 19 24.66 9.67 -46.00
C LEU A 19 24.95 9.16 -44.57
N ALA A 20 25.48 10.03 -43.71
CA ALA A 20 25.58 9.75 -42.28
C ALA A 20 24.16 9.72 -41.68
N LEU A 21 23.59 8.52 -41.53
CA LEU A 21 22.47 8.34 -40.66
C LEU A 21 22.93 8.63 -39.20
N SER A 22 22.72 9.87 -38.77
CA SER A 22 22.74 10.23 -37.39
C SER A 22 21.55 9.56 -36.73
N THR A 23 21.75 8.36 -36.18
CA THR A 23 20.87 7.79 -35.17
C THR A 23 20.90 8.73 -33.97
N ALA A 24 19.89 9.58 -33.87
CA ALA A 24 19.61 10.31 -32.65
C ALA A 24 19.29 9.28 -31.58
N GLY A 25 20.34 8.72 -31.00
CA GLY A 25 20.24 7.98 -29.74
C GLY A 25 19.74 8.97 -28.73
N THR A 26 18.49 8.82 -28.29
CA THR A 26 18.01 9.45 -27.08
C THR A 26 18.90 8.99 -25.96
N SER A 27 19.92 9.80 -25.63
CA SER A 27 20.73 9.66 -24.46
C SER A 27 19.79 9.84 -23.26
N TYR A 28 19.24 8.75 -22.73
CA TYR A 28 18.75 8.77 -21.37
C TYR A 28 19.98 9.06 -20.51
N ALA A 29 20.01 10.24 -19.89
CA ALA A 29 20.99 10.57 -18.88
C ALA A 29 20.84 9.50 -17.77
N ASP A 30 21.80 8.59 -17.66
CA ASP A 30 21.88 7.50 -16.71
C ASP A 30 22.11 8.02 -15.27
N GLY A 31 21.13 8.75 -14.74
CA GLY A 31 21.09 9.12 -13.34
C GLY A 31 19.98 8.34 -12.63
N VAL A 32 20.34 7.51 -11.65
CA VAL A 32 19.35 6.88 -10.75
C VAL A 32 18.47 7.96 -10.13
N ARG A 33 17.17 7.95 -10.46
CA ARG A 33 16.23 8.94 -9.94
C ARG A 33 15.88 8.67 -8.49
N THR A 34 16.13 9.65 -7.61
CA THR A 34 15.69 9.56 -6.21
C THR A 34 14.18 9.80 -6.11
N ILE A 35 13.47 8.87 -5.46
CA ILE A 35 12.04 8.93 -5.15
C ILE A 35 11.90 9.18 -3.65
N LYS A 36 11.26 10.29 -3.28
CA LYS A 36 10.98 10.66 -1.90
C LYS A 36 9.64 10.06 -1.47
N ILE A 37 9.65 9.28 -0.38
CA ILE A 37 8.48 8.51 0.06
C ILE A 37 8.16 8.87 1.50
N ALA A 38 6.90 9.27 1.76
CA ALA A 38 6.36 9.38 3.09
C ALA A 38 5.65 8.08 3.50
N THR A 39 5.89 7.61 4.71
CA THR A 39 5.21 6.45 5.29
C THR A 39 4.59 6.81 6.64
N ALA A 40 3.61 6.05 7.10
CA ALA A 40 3.03 6.29 8.42
C ALA A 40 4.09 6.13 9.53
N ALA A 41 4.12 7.10 10.47
CA ALA A 41 5.09 7.11 11.56
C ALA A 41 4.64 6.31 12.80
N GLU A 42 3.32 6.05 12.96
CA GLU A 42 2.73 5.53 14.20
C GLU A 42 1.76 4.36 13.99
N SER A 43 1.87 3.63 12.87
CA SER A 43 0.94 2.55 12.49
C SER A 43 1.59 1.17 12.57
N LYS A 44 2.17 0.80 13.72
CA LYS A 44 2.76 -0.53 13.94
C LYS A 44 1.69 -1.63 13.85
N PRO A 45 1.93 -2.78 13.18
CA PRO A 45 3.17 -3.19 12.47
C PRO A 45 3.22 -2.78 10.98
N LEU A 46 2.27 -1.97 10.51
CA LEU A 46 2.19 -1.55 9.11
C LEU A 46 3.39 -0.67 8.71
N SER A 47 3.60 0.41 9.46
CA SER A 47 4.75 1.31 9.35
C SER A 47 4.90 2.14 10.62
N TRP A 48 6.12 2.25 11.15
CA TRP A 48 6.41 3.11 12.31
C TRP A 48 7.87 3.55 12.33
N GLY A 49 8.14 4.61 13.07
CA GLY A 49 9.47 5.17 13.27
C GLY A 49 9.40 6.62 13.70
N ALA A 50 10.54 7.23 14.03
CA ALA A 50 10.57 8.66 14.29
C ALA A 50 10.27 9.45 13.01
N ILE A 51 9.64 10.62 13.16
CA ILE A 51 9.38 11.53 12.03
C ILE A 51 10.72 11.94 11.39
N GLY A 52 10.82 11.88 10.06
CA GLY A 52 12.02 12.21 9.30
C GLY A 52 13.12 11.13 9.31
N VAL A 53 12.89 9.98 9.94
CA VAL A 53 13.82 8.85 9.99
C VAL A 53 13.30 7.71 9.11
N GLU A 54 14.19 6.84 8.64
CA GLU A 54 13.80 5.65 7.87
C GLU A 54 12.89 4.75 8.71
N PRO A 55 11.68 4.45 8.23
CA PRO A 55 10.69 3.69 8.98
C PRO A 55 10.93 2.18 8.91
N GLN A 56 10.26 1.46 9.82
CA GLN A 56 10.18 0.01 9.86
C GLN A 56 8.74 -0.45 9.66
N GLY A 57 8.55 -1.70 9.26
CA GLY A 57 7.21 -2.31 9.13
C GLY A 57 6.99 -3.01 7.81
N TYR A 58 5.74 -3.46 7.63
CA TYR A 58 5.33 -4.17 6.42
C TYR A 58 5.53 -3.33 5.15
N GLU A 59 4.94 -2.13 5.11
CA GLU A 59 5.01 -1.28 3.92
C GLU A 59 6.43 -0.81 3.59
N PRO A 60 7.28 -0.39 4.55
CA PRO A 60 8.69 -0.12 4.30
C PRO A 60 9.45 -1.32 3.71
N ASP A 61 9.20 -2.54 4.19
CA ASP A 61 9.85 -3.73 3.65
C ASP A 61 9.35 -4.05 2.23
N VAL A 62 8.06 -3.86 1.94
CA VAL A 62 7.53 -3.98 0.56
C VAL A 62 8.15 -2.92 -0.36
N LEU A 63 8.27 -1.67 0.10
CA LEU A 63 8.92 -0.61 -0.68
C LEU A 63 10.40 -0.94 -0.99
N LYS A 64 11.14 -1.54 -0.03
CA LYS A 64 12.50 -2.04 -0.28
C LYS A 64 12.51 -3.14 -1.34
N ALA A 65 11.56 -4.07 -1.29
CA ALA A 65 11.42 -5.12 -2.29
C ALA A 65 11.06 -4.56 -3.68
N ILE A 66 10.19 -3.56 -3.77
CA ILE A 66 9.90 -2.83 -5.02
C ILE A 66 11.18 -2.17 -5.54
N ASN A 67 11.92 -1.46 -4.69
CA ASN A 67 13.14 -0.77 -5.11
C ASN A 67 14.21 -1.74 -5.65
N ALA A 68 14.30 -2.95 -5.07
CA ALA A 68 15.22 -3.97 -5.56
C ALA A 68 14.90 -4.45 -6.98
N LYS A 69 13.63 -4.37 -7.43
CA LYS A 69 13.20 -4.68 -8.80
C LYS A 69 13.35 -3.50 -9.77
N LEU A 70 13.55 -2.28 -9.26
CA LEU A 70 13.54 -1.04 -10.03
C LEU A 70 14.88 -0.29 -9.88
N PRO A 71 16.00 -0.78 -10.49
CA PRO A 71 17.34 -0.21 -10.30
C PRO A 71 17.47 1.24 -10.83
N GLN A 72 16.59 1.69 -11.71
CA GLN A 72 16.52 3.08 -12.21
C GLN A 72 16.06 4.07 -11.14
N TYR A 73 15.55 3.59 -9.98
CA TYR A 73 15.10 4.43 -8.87
C TYR A 73 15.89 4.15 -7.59
N LYS A 74 16.05 5.20 -6.79
CA LYS A 74 16.55 5.11 -5.41
C LYS A 74 15.46 5.61 -4.46
N PHE A 75 14.83 4.72 -3.71
CA PHE A 75 13.79 5.08 -2.75
C PHE A 75 14.42 5.65 -1.48
N LYS A 76 13.95 6.82 -1.07
CA LYS A 76 14.25 7.44 0.23
C LYS A 76 12.95 7.57 1.01
N MET A 77 12.84 6.80 2.08
CA MET A 77 11.66 6.75 2.94
C MET A 77 11.87 7.56 4.20
N GLU A 78 10.84 8.24 4.65
CA GLU A 78 10.80 8.88 5.98
C GLU A 78 9.41 8.72 6.61
N GLY A 79 9.36 8.60 7.94
CA GLY A 79 8.11 8.61 8.70
C GLY A 79 7.49 10.01 8.70
N ALA A 80 6.18 10.10 8.48
CA ALA A 80 5.43 11.35 8.53
C ALA A 80 4.03 11.14 9.12
N ALA A 81 3.49 12.18 9.77
CA ALA A 81 2.09 12.16 10.21
C ALA A 81 1.13 12.15 8.99
N ASP A 82 -0.04 11.53 9.13
CA ASP A 82 -0.98 11.29 8.02
C ASP A 82 -1.32 12.55 7.21
N ILE A 83 -1.64 13.66 7.90
CA ILE A 83 -1.95 14.94 7.24
C ILE A 83 -0.73 15.46 6.46
N ALA A 84 0.47 15.31 7.01
CA ALA A 84 1.70 15.74 6.36
C ALA A 84 2.04 14.89 5.13
N GLN A 85 1.69 13.59 5.14
CA GLN A 85 1.85 12.70 3.99
C GLN A 85 0.98 13.15 2.81
N GLU A 86 -0.33 13.29 3.02
CA GLU A 86 -1.27 13.68 1.95
C GLU A 86 -0.97 15.10 1.43
N THR A 87 -0.69 16.06 2.32
CA THR A 87 -0.33 17.43 1.93
C THR A 87 1.00 17.46 1.17
N GLY A 88 2.01 16.75 1.67
CA GLY A 88 3.32 16.67 1.01
C GLY A 88 3.26 15.96 -0.35
N LEU A 89 2.39 14.96 -0.50
CA LEU A 89 2.15 14.29 -1.75
C LEU A 89 1.42 15.22 -2.74
N ALA A 90 0.39 15.96 -2.30
CA ALA A 90 -0.35 16.89 -3.14
C ALA A 90 0.53 18.03 -3.67
N THR A 91 1.47 18.52 -2.86
CA THR A 91 2.39 19.61 -3.23
C THR A 91 3.65 19.14 -3.98
N GLY A 92 3.88 17.83 -4.11
CA GLY A 92 5.08 17.26 -4.74
C GLY A 92 6.34 17.31 -3.85
N LYS A 93 6.21 17.56 -2.55
CA LYS A 93 7.29 17.36 -1.56
C LYS A 93 7.71 15.89 -1.54
N TYR A 94 6.74 14.98 -1.61
CA TYR A 94 6.92 13.55 -1.77
C TYR A 94 6.47 13.10 -3.17
N ASP A 95 7.19 12.14 -3.74
CA ASP A 95 6.79 11.48 -4.99
C ASP A 95 5.77 10.35 -4.71
N MET A 96 5.90 9.68 -3.57
CA MET A 96 5.04 8.57 -3.13
C MET A 96 4.66 8.70 -1.66
N ALA A 97 3.53 8.09 -1.29
CA ALA A 97 3.14 7.90 0.11
C ALA A 97 2.48 6.54 0.33
N THR A 98 2.70 5.96 1.52
CA THR A 98 2.03 4.76 2.02
C THR A 98 1.58 4.95 3.47
N GLY A 99 0.52 4.26 3.88
CA GLY A 99 -0.07 4.39 5.21
C GLY A 99 -1.43 3.71 5.29
N GLY A 100 -1.58 2.55 4.63
CA GLY A 100 -2.85 1.82 4.59
C GLY A 100 -3.93 2.53 3.78
N TYR A 101 -3.59 3.25 2.75
CA TYR A 101 -4.53 4.05 1.96
C TYR A 101 -5.47 3.20 1.10
N TYR A 102 -6.77 3.49 1.17
CA TYR A 102 -7.77 2.90 0.29
C TYR A 102 -7.98 3.73 -0.97
N LYS A 103 -8.35 3.08 -2.09
CA LYS A 103 -8.87 3.77 -3.26
C LYS A 103 -10.20 4.45 -2.89
N ALA A 104 -10.22 5.78 -2.93
CA ALA A 104 -11.42 6.59 -2.76
C ALA A 104 -11.57 7.55 -3.93
N PRO A 105 -12.80 7.90 -4.37
CA PRO A 105 -13.01 8.78 -5.52
C PRO A 105 -12.25 10.11 -5.44
N ALA A 106 -12.15 10.72 -4.25
CA ALA A 106 -11.39 11.93 -4.03
C ALA A 106 -9.88 11.73 -4.29
N ARG A 107 -9.30 10.63 -3.79
CA ARG A 107 -7.88 10.31 -3.98
C ARG A 107 -7.54 10.00 -5.42
N LEU A 108 -8.41 9.26 -6.14
CA LEU A 108 -8.21 8.96 -7.57
C LEU A 108 -8.21 10.23 -8.46
N LYS A 109 -8.88 11.29 -8.02
CA LYS A 109 -8.82 12.60 -8.71
C LYS A 109 -7.48 13.31 -8.50
N GLN A 110 -6.91 13.19 -7.30
CA GLN A 110 -5.73 13.95 -6.87
C GLN A 110 -4.41 13.24 -7.12
N PHE A 111 -4.37 11.92 -7.08
CA PHE A 111 -3.14 11.11 -7.09
C PHE A 111 -3.18 10.05 -8.19
N LEU A 112 -2.00 9.57 -8.59
CA LEU A 112 -1.86 8.32 -9.32
C LEU A 112 -1.87 7.20 -8.28
N ILE A 113 -2.68 6.18 -8.50
CA ILE A 113 -2.77 5.02 -7.62
C ILE A 113 -2.64 3.77 -8.48
N PRO A 114 -1.54 3.00 -8.36
CA PRO A 114 -1.36 1.74 -9.09
C PRO A 114 -2.55 0.79 -8.87
N ASP A 115 -2.83 -0.07 -9.84
CA ASP A 115 -3.93 -1.03 -9.72
C ASP A 115 -3.62 -2.16 -8.76
N SER A 116 -2.36 -2.59 -8.72
CA SER A 116 -1.90 -3.62 -7.79
C SER A 116 -1.84 -3.09 -6.36
N PRO A 117 -2.50 -3.73 -5.39
CA PRO A 117 -2.42 -3.31 -4.00
C PRO A 117 -1.06 -3.63 -3.39
N ILE A 118 -0.62 -2.78 -2.45
CA ILE A 118 0.56 -3.05 -1.62
C ILE A 118 0.25 -4.00 -0.47
N GLY A 119 -1.01 -4.03 -0.01
CA GLY A 119 -1.49 -4.84 1.10
C GLY A 119 -3.00 -4.87 1.16
N ALA A 120 -3.54 -5.39 2.25
CA ALA A 120 -4.96 -5.35 2.54
C ALA A 120 -5.20 -5.22 4.05
N SER A 121 -6.28 -4.53 4.40
CA SER A 121 -6.86 -4.55 5.74
C SER A 121 -8.04 -5.51 5.73
N LEU A 122 -7.98 -6.51 6.61
CA LEU A 122 -8.99 -7.56 6.71
C LEU A 122 -9.89 -7.25 7.91
N MET A 123 -11.15 -7.00 7.69
CA MET A 123 -12.10 -6.88 8.79
C MET A 123 -12.42 -8.27 9.32
N LYS A 124 -12.14 -8.54 10.60
CA LYS A 124 -12.37 -9.83 11.25
C LYS A 124 -13.17 -9.69 12.54
N ILE A 125 -13.79 -10.79 12.95
CA ILE A 125 -14.49 -10.91 14.22
C ILE A 125 -13.63 -11.72 15.18
N TYR A 126 -13.44 -11.20 16.39
CA TYR A 126 -12.75 -11.84 17.50
C TYR A 126 -13.76 -12.17 18.57
N SER A 127 -13.84 -13.43 19.00
CA SER A 127 -14.80 -13.93 19.98
C SER A 127 -14.16 -14.97 20.89
N ARG A 128 -14.85 -15.44 21.93
CA ARG A 128 -14.33 -16.52 22.76
C ARG A 128 -14.21 -17.81 21.95
N LYS A 129 -13.14 -18.58 22.22
CA LYS A 129 -12.86 -19.82 21.51
C LYS A 129 -13.93 -20.90 21.74
N GLU A 130 -14.56 -20.89 22.90
CA GLU A 130 -15.67 -21.80 23.26
C GLU A 130 -17.02 -21.42 22.63
N SER A 131 -17.14 -20.20 22.12
CA SER A 131 -18.34 -19.71 21.42
C SER A 131 -17.96 -18.85 20.23
N PRO A 132 -17.39 -19.45 19.16
CA PRO A 132 -16.86 -18.73 18.03
C PRO A 132 -17.97 -18.04 17.22
N ILE A 133 -17.69 -16.82 16.78
CA ILE A 133 -18.56 -16.02 15.90
C ILE A 133 -17.80 -15.83 14.59
N ASN A 134 -18.33 -16.35 13.48
CA ASN A 134 -17.61 -16.43 12.23
C ASN A 134 -18.15 -15.49 11.14
N GLU A 135 -19.41 -15.09 11.23
CA GLU A 135 -20.07 -14.27 10.21
C GLU A 135 -20.78 -13.07 10.83
N MET A 136 -21.02 -12.03 10.05
CA MET A 136 -21.68 -10.84 10.51
C MET A 136 -23.10 -11.11 11.06
N LYS A 137 -23.85 -12.03 10.45
CA LYS A 137 -25.18 -12.42 10.92
C LYS A 137 -25.19 -13.02 12.33
N ASP A 138 -24.08 -13.70 12.71
CA ASP A 138 -23.95 -14.34 14.03
C ASP A 138 -23.80 -13.30 15.17
N LEU A 139 -23.59 -12.03 14.81
CA LEU A 139 -23.52 -10.90 15.74
C LEU A 139 -24.89 -10.35 16.15
N VAL A 140 -25.99 -10.86 15.56
CA VAL A 140 -27.34 -10.45 15.94
C VAL A 140 -27.59 -10.79 17.42
N GLY A 141 -27.97 -9.77 18.20
CA GLY A 141 -28.23 -9.92 19.63
C GLY A 141 -26.98 -10.06 20.51
N LYS A 142 -25.77 -9.98 19.95
CA LYS A 142 -24.52 -10.05 20.70
C LYS A 142 -24.11 -8.69 21.27
N ASN A 143 -23.44 -8.74 22.42
CA ASN A 143 -22.83 -7.57 23.04
C ASN A 143 -21.46 -7.31 22.43
N ILE A 144 -21.41 -6.43 21.41
CA ILE A 144 -20.19 -6.10 20.67
C ILE A 144 -19.43 -5.00 21.40
N VAL A 145 -18.10 -5.09 21.43
CA VAL A 145 -17.22 -4.04 21.94
C VAL A 145 -17.54 -2.71 21.26
N PRO A 146 -17.75 -1.62 22.04
CA PRO A 146 -17.97 -0.29 21.45
C PRO A 146 -16.82 0.15 20.54
N VAL A 147 -17.16 0.79 19.44
CA VAL A 147 -16.22 1.23 18.41
C VAL A 147 -16.17 2.75 18.32
N THR A 148 -15.09 3.31 17.76
CA THR A 148 -14.95 4.75 17.59
C THR A 148 -16.05 5.30 16.68
N ALA A 149 -16.77 6.31 17.18
CA ALA A 149 -17.82 6.99 16.41
C ALA A 149 -17.29 7.51 15.07
N GLY A 150 -17.96 7.15 13.96
CA GLY A 150 -17.54 7.54 12.61
C GLY A 150 -16.26 6.87 12.10
N GLY A 151 -15.62 5.99 12.89
CA GLY A 151 -14.44 5.22 12.50
C GLY A 151 -14.74 4.14 11.45
N GLY A 152 -13.69 3.50 10.93
CA GLY A 152 -13.81 2.50 9.85
C GLY A 152 -14.71 1.32 10.21
N VAL A 153 -14.59 0.76 11.43
CA VAL A 153 -15.45 -0.34 11.90
C VAL A 153 -16.91 0.11 12.03
N TYR A 154 -17.15 1.31 12.59
CA TYR A 154 -18.50 1.87 12.70
C TYR A 154 -19.18 2.01 11.33
N LYS A 155 -18.46 2.58 10.36
CA LYS A 155 -18.94 2.73 8.98
C LYS A 155 -19.22 1.36 8.33
N PHE A 156 -18.31 0.42 8.50
CA PHE A 156 -18.46 -0.94 7.98
C PHE A 156 -19.74 -1.60 8.50
N VAL A 157 -19.95 -1.64 9.82
CA VAL A 157 -21.13 -2.26 10.42
C VAL A 157 -22.42 -1.52 10.01
N THR A 158 -22.38 -0.19 9.94
CA THR A 158 -23.55 0.60 9.49
C THR A 158 -23.92 0.29 8.04
N GLN A 159 -22.93 0.21 7.15
CA GLN A 159 -23.15 -0.15 5.74
C GLN A 159 -23.66 -1.59 5.60
N TRP A 160 -23.10 -2.51 6.37
CA TRP A 160 -23.57 -3.89 6.39
C TRP A 160 -25.03 -3.97 6.85
N GLN A 161 -25.39 -3.26 7.93
CA GLN A 161 -26.75 -3.19 8.44
C GLN A 161 -27.75 -2.61 7.42
N GLN A 162 -27.33 -1.60 6.66
CA GLN A 162 -28.16 -1.02 5.58
C GLN A 162 -28.42 -2.04 4.45
N ALA A 163 -27.44 -2.87 4.14
CA ALA A 163 -27.57 -3.92 3.13
C ALA A 163 -28.37 -5.15 3.62
N HIS A 164 -28.49 -5.32 4.96
CA HIS A 164 -29.16 -6.46 5.60
C HIS A 164 -30.19 -5.99 6.64
N PRO A 165 -31.30 -5.33 6.22
CA PRO A 165 -32.23 -4.66 7.14
C PRO A 165 -32.98 -5.65 8.08
N GLY A 166 -33.04 -6.94 7.73
CA GLY A 166 -33.63 -8.00 8.56
C GLY A 166 -32.74 -8.49 9.70
N GLU A 167 -31.44 -8.18 9.66
CA GLU A 167 -30.43 -8.70 10.57
C GLU A 167 -29.88 -7.54 11.43
N LYS A 168 -30.39 -7.36 12.65
CA LYS A 168 -30.03 -6.22 13.52
C LYS A 168 -28.69 -6.45 14.23
N VAL A 169 -27.59 -6.10 13.56
CA VAL A 169 -26.26 -6.00 14.19
C VAL A 169 -26.04 -4.57 14.66
N THR A 170 -25.92 -4.38 15.97
CA THR A 170 -25.79 -3.04 16.56
C THR A 170 -24.44 -2.88 17.25
N VAL A 171 -23.68 -1.85 16.84
CA VAL A 171 -22.48 -1.43 17.57
C VAL A 171 -22.71 -0.12 18.28
N ARG A 172 -22.26 -0.04 19.51
CA ARG A 172 -22.27 1.20 20.29
C ARG A 172 -21.07 2.06 19.90
N ALA A 173 -21.31 3.36 19.73
CA ALA A 173 -20.24 4.33 19.55
C ALA A 173 -19.57 4.66 20.88
N SER A 174 -18.25 4.82 20.88
CA SER A 174 -17.47 5.26 22.03
C SER A 174 -16.54 6.38 21.61
N SER A 175 -16.39 7.39 22.46
CA SER A 175 -15.38 8.44 22.31
C SER A 175 -14.02 8.05 22.92
N ALA A 176 -13.99 7.03 23.79
CA ALA A 176 -12.77 6.59 24.47
C ALA A 176 -12.10 5.48 23.66
N GLY A 177 -10.89 5.72 23.19
CA GLY A 177 -10.02 4.69 22.63
C GLY A 177 -9.48 3.79 23.73
N VAL A 178 -10.08 2.59 23.93
CA VAL A 178 -9.44 1.56 24.74
C VAL A 178 -8.58 0.72 23.80
N PRO A 179 -7.30 0.51 24.14
CA PRO A 179 -6.42 -0.31 23.32
C PRO A 179 -7.00 -1.70 23.04
N TYR A 180 -6.88 -2.19 21.82
CA TYR A 180 -7.47 -3.48 21.42
C TYR A 180 -6.96 -4.69 22.23
N PRO A 181 -5.72 -4.73 22.77
CA PRO A 181 -5.29 -5.82 23.64
C PRO A 181 -6.16 -5.97 24.89
N ASP A 182 -6.59 -4.86 25.48
CA ASP A 182 -7.48 -4.88 26.65
C ASP A 182 -8.90 -5.30 26.26
N ARG A 183 -9.35 -4.93 25.06
CA ARG A 183 -10.63 -5.40 24.50
C ARG A 183 -10.66 -6.90 24.27
N LEU A 184 -9.56 -7.50 23.81
CA LEU A 184 -9.45 -8.96 23.71
C LEU A 184 -9.56 -9.66 25.07
N LYS A 185 -8.97 -9.10 26.13
CA LYS A 185 -9.14 -9.59 27.50
C LYS A 185 -10.57 -9.46 28.01
N GLU A 186 -11.25 -8.35 27.70
CA GLU A 186 -12.66 -8.14 28.05
C GLU A 186 -13.58 -9.15 27.36
N ILE A 187 -13.27 -9.61 26.14
CA ILE A 187 -13.99 -10.72 25.48
C ILE A 187 -13.72 -12.04 26.20
N GLN A 188 -12.46 -12.34 26.47
CA GLN A 188 -12.10 -13.57 27.21
C GLN A 188 -12.80 -13.62 28.57
N GLY A 189 -12.89 -12.48 29.26
CA GLY A 189 -13.58 -12.35 30.54
C GLY A 189 -15.12 -12.33 30.47
N GLY A 190 -15.70 -12.43 29.28
CA GLY A 190 -17.15 -12.46 29.05
C GLY A 190 -17.88 -11.12 29.19
N LYS A 191 -17.15 -10.00 29.27
CA LYS A 191 -17.76 -8.66 29.29
C LYS A 191 -18.44 -8.31 27.97
N TYR A 192 -17.84 -8.77 26.87
CA TYR A 192 -18.36 -8.67 25.52
C TYR A 192 -18.34 -10.04 24.84
N ASP A 193 -19.17 -10.21 23.82
CA ASP A 193 -19.22 -11.43 23.02
C ASP A 193 -18.25 -11.35 21.82
N ALA A 194 -18.09 -10.18 21.24
CA ALA A 194 -17.30 -9.99 20.04
C ALA A 194 -16.62 -8.62 19.95
N LEU A 195 -15.50 -8.58 19.22
CA LEU A 195 -14.80 -7.39 18.75
C LEU A 195 -14.66 -7.48 17.23
N ILE A 196 -14.91 -6.42 16.53
CA ILE A 196 -14.63 -6.29 15.10
C ILE A 196 -13.42 -5.37 14.92
N LEU A 197 -12.38 -5.87 14.27
CA LEU A 197 -11.14 -5.12 14.01
C LEU A 197 -10.64 -5.33 12.57
N PRO A 198 -9.95 -4.33 12.00
CA PRO A 198 -9.08 -4.58 10.86
C PRO A 198 -7.85 -5.39 11.31
N SER A 199 -7.53 -6.47 10.59
CA SER A 199 -6.40 -7.36 10.89
C SER A 199 -5.08 -6.80 10.31
N ASN A 200 -4.51 -5.85 10.92
CA ASN A 200 -3.17 -5.33 10.60
C ASN A 200 -2.60 -4.51 11.77
N LEU A 201 -3.10 -4.80 12.97
CA LEU A 201 -2.69 -4.14 14.21
C LEU A 201 -1.79 -5.03 15.08
N GLY A 202 -1.46 -6.25 14.63
CA GLY A 202 -0.67 -7.23 15.38
C GLY A 202 -1.48 -8.00 16.43
N GLU A 203 -2.81 -8.07 16.27
CA GLU A 203 -3.73 -8.72 17.22
C GLU A 203 -3.44 -10.22 17.40
N GLN A 204 -3.04 -10.94 16.33
CA GLN A 204 -2.67 -12.35 16.46
C GLN A 204 -1.45 -12.53 17.37
N THR A 205 -0.46 -11.66 17.24
CA THR A 205 0.72 -11.64 18.12
C THR A 205 0.34 -11.42 19.58
N VAL A 206 -0.66 -10.57 19.85
CA VAL A 206 -1.17 -10.33 21.20
C VAL A 206 -1.88 -11.57 21.74
N ILE A 207 -2.75 -12.18 20.92
CA ILE A 207 -3.47 -13.42 21.29
C ILE A 207 -2.49 -14.52 21.66
N ASP A 208 -1.47 -14.75 20.81
CA ASP A 208 -0.49 -15.82 21.00
C ASP A 208 0.42 -15.56 22.22
N ASN A 209 1.00 -14.36 22.33
CA ASN A 209 1.92 -14.02 23.42
C ASN A 209 1.23 -14.00 24.80
N GLN A 210 -0.03 -13.58 24.86
CA GLN A 210 -0.79 -13.54 26.11
C GLN A 210 -1.62 -14.82 26.32
N LYS A 211 -1.53 -15.79 25.42
CA LYS A 211 -2.25 -17.08 25.45
C LYS A 211 -3.76 -16.89 25.67
N LEU A 212 -4.34 -15.91 24.96
CA LEU A 212 -5.75 -15.61 25.05
C LEU A 212 -6.59 -16.70 24.36
N SER A 213 -7.69 -17.13 25.01
CA SER A 213 -8.64 -18.09 24.43
C SER A 213 -9.63 -17.38 23.49
N ILE A 214 -9.09 -16.83 22.40
CA ILE A 214 -9.82 -16.07 21.39
C ILE A 214 -9.85 -16.85 20.07
N ALA A 215 -11.04 -16.93 19.47
CA ALA A 215 -11.25 -17.36 18.09
C ALA A 215 -11.25 -16.14 17.18
N THR A 216 -10.63 -16.27 16.02
CA THR A 216 -10.59 -15.26 14.97
C THR A 216 -11.32 -15.79 13.75
N SER A 217 -12.29 -15.05 13.22
CA SER A 217 -13.01 -15.43 12.00
C SER A 217 -12.14 -15.35 10.74
N GLU A 218 -12.57 -15.96 9.63
CA GLU A 218 -12.15 -15.54 8.31
C GLU A 218 -12.56 -14.07 8.10
N PRO A 219 -11.94 -13.35 7.15
CA PRO A 219 -12.30 -11.95 6.90
C PRO A 219 -13.75 -11.79 6.48
N VAL A 220 -14.51 -11.00 7.20
CA VAL A 220 -15.89 -10.59 6.86
C VAL A 220 -15.91 -9.42 5.87
N ALA A 221 -14.78 -8.72 5.72
CA ALA A 221 -14.56 -7.77 4.63
C ALA A 221 -13.06 -7.64 4.34
N VAL A 222 -12.72 -7.27 3.10
CA VAL A 222 -11.35 -7.05 2.63
C VAL A 222 -11.27 -5.68 1.98
N ASN A 223 -10.38 -4.84 2.48
CA ASN A 223 -10.08 -3.53 1.92
C ASN A 223 -8.63 -3.49 1.45
N ASN A 224 -8.40 -3.55 0.15
CA ASN A 224 -7.06 -3.42 -0.41
C ASN A 224 -6.47 -2.05 -0.07
N THR A 225 -5.16 -2.03 0.23
CA THR A 225 -4.39 -0.80 0.47
C THR A 225 -3.42 -0.55 -0.66
N TYR A 226 -3.14 0.72 -0.94
CA TYR A 226 -2.42 1.13 -2.14
C TYR A 226 -1.36 2.18 -1.84
N VAL A 227 -0.34 2.20 -2.69
CA VAL A 227 0.59 3.32 -2.79
C VAL A 227 -0.13 4.49 -3.44
N MET A 228 0.06 5.69 -2.92
CA MET A 228 -0.34 6.93 -3.60
C MET A 228 0.90 7.60 -4.19
N ILE A 229 0.79 8.14 -5.39
CA ILE A 229 1.88 8.77 -6.13
C ILE A 229 1.46 10.18 -6.55
N HIS A 230 2.34 11.16 -6.37
CA HIS A 230 2.09 12.54 -6.79
C HIS A 230 1.75 12.61 -8.28
N LYS A 231 0.60 13.19 -8.59
CA LYS A 231 0.07 13.26 -9.97
C LYS A 231 0.82 14.28 -10.80
N SER A 232 1.77 13.79 -11.60
CA SER A 232 2.55 14.59 -12.53
C SER A 232 3.01 13.73 -13.73
N GLU A 233 3.34 14.34 -14.87
CA GLU A 233 3.82 13.61 -16.05
C GLU A 233 5.07 12.77 -15.73
N LYS A 234 6.03 13.34 -14.96
CA LYS A 234 7.26 12.63 -14.56
C LYS A 234 7.03 11.37 -13.72
N ASN A 235 5.85 11.24 -13.08
CA ASN A 235 5.52 10.13 -12.20
C ASN A 235 4.63 9.07 -12.86
N LYS A 236 4.20 9.25 -14.11
CA LYS A 236 3.41 8.23 -14.81
C LYS A 236 4.19 6.93 -14.96
N ALA A 237 5.43 7.00 -15.49
CA ALA A 237 6.30 5.83 -15.59
C ALA A 237 6.57 5.19 -14.23
N LEU A 238 6.83 5.98 -13.18
CA LEU A 238 6.99 5.47 -11.82
C LEU A 238 5.76 4.67 -11.35
N SER A 239 4.54 5.16 -11.65
CA SER A 239 3.30 4.47 -11.28
C SER A 239 3.15 3.13 -11.99
N GLU A 240 3.49 3.05 -13.26
CA GLU A 240 3.46 1.82 -14.06
C GLU A 240 4.52 0.82 -13.58
N ASP A 241 5.75 1.28 -13.33
CA ASP A 241 6.85 0.46 -12.81
C ASP A 241 6.53 -0.12 -11.43
N VAL A 242 6.00 0.71 -10.51
CA VAL A 242 5.55 0.26 -9.17
C VAL A 242 4.42 -0.75 -9.29
N ASN A 243 3.45 -0.52 -10.18
CA ASN A 243 2.37 -1.45 -10.42
C ASN A 243 2.88 -2.83 -10.88
N LYS A 244 3.80 -2.85 -11.85
CA LYS A 244 4.42 -4.08 -12.35
C LYS A 244 5.21 -4.78 -11.25
N ALA A 245 6.04 -4.06 -10.49
CA ALA A 245 6.82 -4.62 -9.40
C ALA A 245 5.94 -5.24 -8.30
N LEU A 246 4.84 -4.58 -7.92
CA LEU A 246 3.87 -5.11 -6.94
C LEU A 246 3.24 -6.42 -7.42
N LYS A 247 2.86 -6.49 -8.71
CA LYS A 247 2.33 -7.73 -9.30
C LYS A 247 3.37 -8.86 -9.22
N GLU A 248 4.61 -8.59 -9.62
CA GLU A 248 5.69 -9.58 -9.55
C GLU A 248 5.96 -10.04 -8.11
N LEU A 249 5.96 -9.12 -7.12
CA LEU A 249 6.14 -9.47 -5.71
C LEU A 249 4.98 -10.29 -5.13
N LYS A 250 3.79 -10.14 -5.66
CA LYS A 250 2.65 -11.00 -5.32
C LYS A 250 2.84 -12.40 -5.93
N ASP A 251 3.19 -12.45 -7.21
CA ASP A 251 3.31 -13.70 -7.99
C ASP A 251 4.50 -14.57 -7.50
N ASP A 252 5.61 -13.95 -7.07
CA ASP A 252 6.80 -14.65 -6.54
C ASP A 252 6.72 -14.99 -5.04
N GLY A 253 5.61 -14.65 -4.38
CA GLY A 253 5.36 -14.95 -2.96
C GLY A 253 6.06 -14.01 -1.97
N THR A 254 6.73 -12.96 -2.42
CA THR A 254 7.40 -11.99 -1.53
C THR A 254 6.40 -11.27 -0.63
N LEU A 255 5.23 -10.87 -1.16
CA LEU A 255 4.18 -10.23 -0.34
C LEU A 255 3.61 -11.19 0.71
N ASP A 256 3.46 -12.50 0.42
CA ASP A 256 3.08 -13.50 1.41
C ASP A 256 4.12 -13.58 2.54
N LYS A 257 5.39 -13.74 2.19
CA LYS A 257 6.49 -13.80 3.16
C LYS A 257 6.54 -12.59 4.08
N LEU A 258 6.43 -11.38 3.53
CA LEU A 258 6.44 -10.13 4.29
C LEU A 258 5.18 -9.98 5.15
N SER A 259 4.02 -10.38 4.63
CA SER A 259 2.76 -10.40 5.37
C SER A 259 2.84 -11.30 6.60
N ARG A 260 3.32 -12.52 6.45
CA ARG A 260 3.54 -13.45 7.59
C ARG A 260 4.55 -12.91 8.60
N LYS A 261 5.63 -12.28 8.12
CA LYS A 261 6.64 -11.67 8.99
C LYS A 261 6.04 -10.64 9.93
N TRP A 262 5.16 -9.78 9.41
CA TRP A 262 4.69 -8.60 10.12
C TRP A 262 3.32 -8.77 10.79
N PHE A 263 2.44 -9.57 10.20
CA PHE A 263 1.06 -9.77 10.67
C PHE A 263 0.80 -11.17 11.25
N GLY A 264 1.74 -12.12 11.08
CA GLY A 264 1.56 -13.52 11.49
C GLY A 264 0.70 -14.34 10.53
N GLU A 265 0.16 -13.73 9.46
CA GLU A 265 -0.73 -14.39 8.49
C GLU A 265 -0.46 -13.95 7.04
N ASN A 266 -0.91 -14.75 6.08
CA ASN A 266 -0.89 -14.37 4.67
C ASN A 266 -2.06 -13.46 4.32
N VAL A 267 -1.86 -12.15 4.40
CA VAL A 267 -2.84 -11.14 3.99
C VAL A 267 -2.91 -11.05 2.46
N SER A 268 -1.81 -11.35 1.75
CA SER A 268 -1.72 -11.20 0.29
C SER A 268 -2.67 -12.12 -0.47
N LYS A 269 -3.05 -13.28 0.11
CA LYS A 269 -4.03 -14.22 -0.50
C LYS A 269 -5.42 -13.59 -0.72
N TYR A 270 -5.76 -12.56 0.07
CA TYR A 270 -7.05 -11.87 -0.02
C TYR A 270 -7.02 -10.64 -0.93
N MET A 271 -5.85 -10.20 -1.39
CA MET A 271 -5.72 -9.07 -2.29
C MET A 271 -6.26 -9.40 -3.68
N LYS A 272 -7.20 -8.60 -4.16
CA LYS A 272 -7.87 -8.77 -5.46
C LYS A 272 -7.24 -7.87 -6.51
#